data_e47f7e5c9e56d4fc8fcc3802f75ab9cf
#
_entry.id   e47f7e5c9e56d4fc8fcc3802f75ab9cf
#
_cell.length_a   1.000
_cell.length_b   1.000
_cell.length_c   1.000
_cell.angle_alpha   90.00
_cell.angle_beta   90.00
_cell.angle_gamma   90.00
#
_symmetry.space_group_name_H-M   'P 1'
#
loop_
_entity.id
_entity.type
_entity.pdbx_description
1 polymer ?
#
loop_
_entity_poly.entity_id
_entity_poly.type
_entity_poly.pdbx_seq_one_letter_code
_entity_poly.pdbx_strand_id
1 'polypeptide(L)'
;MAGGLPPPPTKAADGGFAWTSWYNQLYKMLSTTGSVAWSLIDKAGSSIADLANKNHNLLTSMQGGTTNEYYHLSNTDYLSVHDKQHGVFYDTTDQTAAAINTAYPITFNTTDISNGITRGTPTSRIVCARAGTYNFQFSIQFLKSAASSAHVWVWARINGSDVANSATQLTLSGSGAALVAAWNLVYTLAANDYFELVWSTNDTNCSIETVAARAPVPAIPSVILTVTDNI
;
A
#
# COMPACT_ATOMS: atom_id res chain seq x y z
N MET A 1 -37.09 -8.69 -44.30
CA MET A 1 -36.29 -7.61 -44.92
C MET A 1 -36.92 -6.30 -44.54
N ALA A 2 -36.28 -5.50 -43.70
CA ALA A 2 -36.73 -4.15 -43.43
C ALA A 2 -36.42 -3.32 -44.68
N GLY A 3 -37.46 -2.97 -45.45
CA GLY A 3 -37.33 -2.09 -46.60
C GLY A 3 -36.83 -0.73 -46.13
N GLY A 4 -35.61 -0.36 -46.51
CA GLY A 4 -35.09 0.98 -46.25
C GLY A 4 -35.99 2.04 -46.89
N LEU A 5 -36.02 3.22 -46.31
CA LEU A 5 -36.72 4.36 -46.87
C LEU A 5 -36.16 4.65 -48.28
N PRO A 6 -37.00 4.78 -49.31
CA PRO A 6 -36.52 5.15 -50.64
C PRO A 6 -35.86 6.53 -50.63
N PRO A 7 -34.92 6.83 -51.52
CA PRO A 7 -34.31 8.15 -51.58
C PRO A 7 -35.38 9.25 -51.78
N PRO A 8 -35.17 10.45 -51.25
CA PRO A 8 -36.12 11.54 -51.39
C PRO A 8 -36.31 11.90 -52.88
N PRO A 9 -37.51 12.29 -53.30
CA PRO A 9 -37.76 12.69 -54.67
C PRO A 9 -36.91 13.86 -55.11
N THR A 10 -36.28 13.78 -56.29
CA THR A 10 -35.38 14.81 -56.81
C THR A 10 -36.10 16.00 -57.46
N LYS A 11 -37.38 15.86 -57.73
CA LYS A 11 -38.24 16.92 -58.28
C LYS A 11 -39.62 16.88 -57.62
N ALA A 12 -40.26 18.05 -57.48
CA ALA A 12 -41.66 18.14 -57.16
C ALA A 12 -42.43 17.61 -58.36
N ALA A 13 -42.74 16.32 -58.39
CA ALA A 13 -43.59 15.71 -59.44
C ALA A 13 -45.03 15.97 -59.05
N ASP A 14 -45.80 16.49 -60.01
CA ASP A 14 -47.26 16.50 -60.03
C ASP A 14 -47.96 16.90 -58.72
N GLY A 15 -47.81 18.15 -58.33
CA GLY A 15 -48.49 18.73 -57.14
C GLY A 15 -47.95 18.33 -55.78
N GLY A 16 -46.69 17.87 -55.67
CA GLY A 16 -46.06 17.55 -54.41
C GLY A 16 -46.42 16.18 -53.82
N PHE A 17 -47.17 15.35 -54.57
CA PHE A 17 -47.61 14.05 -54.09
C PHE A 17 -46.42 13.09 -53.75
N ALA A 18 -45.38 13.10 -54.53
CA ALA A 18 -44.19 12.27 -54.29
C ALA A 18 -43.49 12.64 -52.99
N TRP A 19 -43.37 13.92 -52.67
CA TRP A 19 -42.82 14.41 -51.44
C TRP A 19 -43.71 14.08 -50.24
N THR A 20 -45.02 14.24 -50.40
CA THR A 20 -45.98 13.91 -49.35
C THR A 20 -45.96 12.42 -49.02
N SER A 21 -45.91 11.57 -50.10
CA SER A 21 -45.83 10.12 -49.92
C SER A 21 -44.51 9.71 -49.18
N TRP A 22 -43.39 10.28 -49.61
CA TRP A 22 -42.08 10.02 -48.99
C TRP A 22 -42.06 10.48 -47.52
N TYR A 23 -42.57 11.68 -47.24
CA TYR A 23 -42.64 12.22 -45.88
C TYR A 23 -43.54 11.39 -44.97
N ASN A 24 -44.67 10.93 -45.47
CA ASN A 24 -45.56 10.04 -44.72
C ASN A 24 -44.91 8.69 -44.41
N GLN A 25 -44.09 8.15 -45.34
CA GLN A 25 -43.35 6.93 -45.11
C GLN A 25 -42.27 7.14 -44.03
N LEU A 26 -41.51 8.25 -44.10
CA LEU A 26 -40.54 8.63 -43.09
C LEU A 26 -41.23 8.82 -41.73
N TYR A 27 -42.32 9.60 -41.68
CA TYR A 27 -43.12 9.82 -40.49
C TYR A 27 -43.64 8.51 -39.87
N LYS A 28 -44.17 7.62 -40.69
CA LYS A 28 -44.68 6.32 -40.29
C LYS A 28 -43.53 5.45 -39.74
N MET A 29 -42.37 5.46 -40.37
CA MET A 29 -41.20 4.70 -39.92
C MET A 29 -40.72 5.20 -38.56
N LEU A 30 -40.64 6.51 -38.38
CA LEU A 30 -40.21 7.12 -37.09
C LEU A 30 -41.27 6.98 -36.01
N SER A 31 -42.58 7.09 -36.36
CA SER A 31 -43.66 7.05 -35.37
C SER A 31 -44.07 5.63 -34.97
N THR A 32 -43.93 4.63 -35.88
CA THR A 32 -44.34 3.24 -35.61
C THR A 32 -43.29 2.48 -34.80
N THR A 33 -42.01 2.81 -34.96
CA THR A 33 -40.94 2.17 -34.23
C THR A 33 -40.60 2.90 -32.91
N GLY A 34 -41.08 4.13 -32.75
CA GLY A 34 -40.83 4.97 -31.57
C GLY A 34 -39.35 5.31 -31.38
N SER A 35 -38.46 4.81 -32.22
CA SER A 35 -37.02 5.03 -32.12
C SER A 35 -36.33 4.79 -33.47
N VAL A 36 -35.33 5.58 -33.77
CA VAL A 36 -34.37 5.28 -34.83
C VAL A 36 -33.38 4.27 -34.27
N ALA A 37 -33.21 3.14 -34.98
CA ALA A 37 -32.23 2.15 -34.54
C ALA A 37 -30.85 2.81 -34.46
N TRP A 38 -30.15 2.58 -33.38
CA TRP A 38 -28.83 3.16 -33.13
C TRP A 38 -27.81 2.89 -34.23
N SER A 39 -27.97 1.75 -34.92
CA SER A 39 -27.19 1.37 -36.11
C SER A 39 -27.41 2.23 -37.34
N LEU A 40 -28.52 2.98 -37.41
CA LEU A 40 -28.87 3.86 -38.55
C LEU A 40 -28.36 5.31 -38.35
N ILE A 41 -27.88 5.63 -37.21
CA ILE A 41 -27.29 6.97 -36.92
C ILE A 41 -25.84 6.95 -37.38
N ASP A 42 -25.48 7.84 -38.30
CA ASP A 42 -24.08 8.07 -38.62
C ASP A 42 -23.39 8.76 -37.43
N LYS A 43 -22.50 8.02 -36.81
CA LYS A 43 -21.74 8.46 -35.62
C LYS A 43 -20.30 8.81 -35.96
N ALA A 44 -19.89 8.61 -37.22
CA ALA A 44 -18.54 8.92 -37.67
C ALA A 44 -18.26 10.41 -37.52
N GLY A 45 -17.22 10.76 -36.79
CA GLY A 45 -16.86 12.15 -36.54
C GLY A 45 -17.67 12.88 -35.46
N SER A 46 -18.59 12.18 -34.76
CA SER A 46 -19.32 12.74 -33.62
C SER A 46 -18.83 12.12 -32.29
N SER A 47 -18.91 12.87 -31.21
CA SER A 47 -18.66 12.35 -29.84
C SER A 47 -19.63 11.23 -29.40
N ILE A 48 -20.71 11.04 -30.17
CA ILE A 48 -21.70 9.95 -30.01
C ILE A 48 -21.10 8.58 -30.40
N ALA A 49 -20.04 8.55 -31.22
CA ALA A 49 -19.34 7.30 -31.55
C ALA A 49 -18.87 6.55 -30.29
N ASP A 50 -18.46 7.27 -29.26
CA ASP A 50 -17.97 6.70 -28.01
C ASP A 50 -19.09 6.09 -27.16
N LEU A 51 -20.34 6.55 -27.31
CA LEU A 51 -21.51 5.98 -26.65
C LEU A 51 -21.89 4.60 -27.19
N ALA A 52 -21.39 4.19 -28.35
CA ALA A 52 -21.56 2.84 -28.87
C ALA A 52 -20.79 1.81 -28.01
N ASN A 53 -19.75 2.22 -27.39
CA ASN A 53 -18.96 1.43 -26.44
C ASN A 53 -19.49 1.65 -25.02
N LYS A 54 -20.32 0.74 -24.54
CA LYS A 54 -20.81 0.76 -23.15
C LYS A 54 -19.74 0.33 -22.14
N ASN A 55 -18.60 -0.14 -22.62
CA ASN A 55 -17.50 -0.52 -21.77
C ASN A 55 -16.61 0.70 -21.53
N HIS A 56 -16.63 1.21 -20.31
CA HIS A 56 -15.82 2.33 -19.87
C HIS A 56 -14.32 2.20 -20.22
N ASN A 57 -13.78 0.98 -20.16
CA ASN A 57 -12.36 0.73 -20.48
C ASN A 57 -12.01 0.82 -21.97
N LEU A 58 -13.02 0.90 -22.85
CA LEU A 58 -12.83 1.04 -24.31
C LEU A 58 -13.05 2.48 -24.79
N LEU A 59 -13.44 3.38 -23.91
CA LEU A 59 -13.56 4.80 -24.25
C LEU A 59 -12.17 5.39 -24.40
N THR A 60 -11.95 6.15 -25.47
CA THR A 60 -10.73 6.89 -25.72
C THR A 60 -10.84 8.31 -25.15
N SER A 61 -9.70 8.93 -24.81
CA SER A 61 -9.66 10.32 -24.34
C SER A 61 -10.44 10.57 -23.04
N MET A 62 -10.40 9.62 -22.11
CA MET A 62 -11.02 9.74 -20.79
C MET A 62 -10.22 10.62 -19.83
N GLN A 63 -9.34 11.45 -20.35
CA GLN A 63 -8.62 12.46 -19.57
C GLN A 63 -9.59 13.54 -19.11
N GLY A 64 -9.61 13.79 -17.81
CA GLY A 64 -10.20 15.00 -17.26
C GLY A 64 -9.11 16.03 -17.01
N GLY A 65 -9.31 17.30 -17.37
CA GLY A 65 -8.35 18.37 -17.13
C GLY A 65 -7.40 18.62 -18.31
N THR A 66 -6.17 18.99 -18.01
CA THR A 66 -5.11 19.25 -19.00
C THR A 66 -4.48 17.94 -19.50
N THR A 67 -3.74 18.03 -20.62
CA THR A 67 -3.04 16.86 -21.21
C THR A 67 -2.16 16.18 -20.15
N ASN A 68 -2.31 14.86 -20.02
CA ASN A 68 -1.63 13.99 -19.04
C ASN A 68 -2.20 14.02 -17.59
N GLU A 69 -3.30 14.67 -17.35
CA GLU A 69 -4.04 14.53 -16.09
C GLU A 69 -5.09 13.41 -16.18
N TYR A 70 -4.99 12.42 -15.31
CA TYR A 70 -5.91 11.28 -15.24
C TYR A 70 -6.63 11.31 -13.89
N TYR A 71 -7.96 11.42 -13.93
CA TYR A 71 -8.78 11.36 -12.70
C TYR A 71 -9.10 9.94 -12.24
N HIS A 72 -8.61 8.93 -12.96
CA HIS A 72 -8.74 7.53 -12.58
C HIS A 72 -7.43 7.05 -11.98
N LEU A 73 -7.48 6.67 -10.71
CA LEU A 73 -6.35 6.03 -10.04
C LEU A 73 -6.07 4.68 -10.69
N SER A 74 -4.81 4.38 -10.96
CA SER A 74 -4.40 3.00 -11.23
C SER A 74 -4.69 2.12 -10.01
N ASN A 75 -4.73 0.79 -10.17
CA ASN A 75 -4.88 -0.11 -9.02
C ASN A 75 -3.77 0.11 -7.99
N THR A 76 -2.56 0.41 -8.43
CA THR A 76 -1.42 0.70 -7.55
C THR A 76 -1.65 1.99 -6.76
N ASP A 77 -2.09 3.07 -7.42
CA ASP A 77 -2.37 4.34 -6.75
C ASP A 77 -3.55 4.20 -5.77
N TYR A 78 -4.60 3.48 -6.17
CA TYR A 78 -5.73 3.19 -5.30
C TYR A 78 -5.28 2.47 -4.03
N LEU A 79 -4.49 1.41 -4.17
CA LEU A 79 -3.97 0.65 -3.02
C LEU A 79 -3.03 1.50 -2.16
N SER A 80 -2.21 2.37 -2.74
CA SER A 80 -1.31 3.23 -1.98
C SER A 80 -2.06 4.26 -1.11
N VAL A 81 -3.24 4.67 -1.52
CA VAL A 81 -4.08 5.64 -0.78
C VAL A 81 -5.04 4.96 0.20
N HIS A 82 -5.68 3.86 -0.21
CA HIS A 82 -6.79 3.25 0.53
C HIS A 82 -6.41 2.01 1.34
N ASP A 83 -5.30 1.35 1.01
CA ASP A 83 -4.86 0.11 1.67
C ASP A 83 -3.43 0.29 2.22
N LYS A 84 -3.28 1.21 3.19
CA LYS A 84 -2.00 1.48 3.84
C LYS A 84 -1.48 0.25 4.59
N GLN A 85 -0.25 -0.16 4.27
CA GLN A 85 0.39 -1.26 4.97
C GLN A 85 0.84 -0.84 6.36
N HIS A 86 0.60 -1.68 7.34
CA HIS A 86 1.03 -1.46 8.71
C HIS A 86 1.19 -2.77 9.47
N GLY A 87 1.94 -2.73 10.55
CA GLY A 87 2.08 -3.85 11.46
C GLY A 87 2.64 -3.43 12.80
N VAL A 88 2.20 -4.11 13.87
CA VAL A 88 2.72 -3.97 15.23
C VAL A 88 3.14 -5.34 15.72
N PHE A 89 4.39 -5.43 16.14
CA PHE A 89 5.02 -6.67 16.60
C PHE A 89 5.69 -6.42 17.94
N TYR A 90 5.65 -7.41 18.83
CA TYR A 90 6.36 -7.33 20.10
C TYR A 90 6.88 -8.70 20.54
N ASP A 91 7.78 -8.70 21.53
CA ASP A 91 8.25 -9.90 22.20
C ASP A 91 7.98 -9.82 23.69
N THR A 92 7.52 -10.92 24.26
CA THR A 92 7.21 -11.07 25.69
C THR A 92 8.23 -11.96 26.41
N THR A 93 9.38 -12.19 25.80
CA THR A 93 10.48 -12.98 26.35
C THR A 93 11.76 -12.13 26.39
N ASP A 94 12.66 -12.50 27.29
CA ASP A 94 13.97 -11.88 27.36
C ASP A 94 14.88 -12.37 26.23
N GLN A 95 15.76 -11.48 25.75
CA GLN A 95 16.75 -11.80 24.73
C GLN A 95 18.15 -11.46 25.26
N THR A 96 19.06 -12.44 25.27
CA THR A 96 20.40 -12.34 25.84
C THR A 96 21.48 -12.48 24.77
N ALA A 97 22.64 -11.86 25.01
CA ALA A 97 23.83 -12.02 24.19
C ALA A 97 24.67 -13.19 24.71
N ALA A 98 24.89 -14.20 23.90
CA ALA A 98 25.76 -15.33 24.26
C ALA A 98 27.25 -14.96 24.23
N ALA A 99 27.65 -13.93 23.46
CA ALA A 99 29.03 -13.45 23.34
C ALA A 99 29.05 -11.93 23.14
N ILE A 100 30.09 -11.28 23.59
CA ILE A 100 30.33 -9.85 23.36
C ILE A 100 30.66 -9.58 21.88
N ASN A 101 30.38 -8.37 21.42
CA ASN A 101 30.71 -7.87 20.10
C ASN A 101 30.18 -8.77 18.95
N THR A 102 29.07 -9.45 19.22
CA THR A 102 28.38 -10.31 18.26
C THR A 102 27.02 -9.72 17.90
N ALA A 103 26.65 -9.78 16.64
CA ALA A 103 25.37 -9.26 16.15
C ALA A 103 24.25 -10.27 16.41
N TYR A 104 23.20 -9.83 17.11
CA TYR A 104 22.01 -10.63 17.41
C TYR A 104 20.78 -9.96 16.78
N PRO A 105 20.13 -10.58 15.79
CA PRO A 105 18.83 -10.11 15.34
C PRO A 105 17.79 -10.19 16.46
N ILE A 106 17.07 -9.10 16.67
CA ILE A 106 15.99 -9.04 17.68
C ILE A 106 14.78 -9.81 17.15
N THR A 107 14.25 -10.71 17.97
CA THR A 107 13.10 -11.55 17.62
C THR A 107 11.79 -10.94 18.12
N PHE A 108 10.68 -11.37 17.47
CA PHE A 108 9.32 -11.01 17.85
C PHE A 108 8.49 -12.27 17.96
N ASN A 109 7.80 -12.49 19.06
CA ASN A 109 6.95 -13.67 19.26
C ASN A 109 5.46 -13.39 18.98
N THR A 110 5.03 -12.14 18.95
CA THR A 110 3.63 -11.75 18.82
C THR A 110 3.43 -10.73 17.68
N THR A 111 2.37 -10.92 16.91
CA THR A 111 1.81 -9.95 16.00
C THR A 111 0.51 -9.42 16.61
N ASP A 112 0.42 -8.11 16.86
CA ASP A 112 -0.76 -7.48 17.42
C ASP A 112 -1.75 -7.13 16.29
N ILE A 113 -1.34 -6.26 15.39
CA ILE A 113 -2.08 -5.94 14.17
C ILE A 113 -1.18 -6.04 12.96
N SER A 114 -1.74 -6.34 11.79
CA SER A 114 -0.98 -6.46 10.55
C SER A 114 -1.88 -6.31 9.34
N ASN A 115 -1.44 -5.48 8.40
CA ASN A 115 -1.97 -5.39 7.04
C ASN A 115 -0.80 -5.26 6.06
N GLY A 116 -0.52 -6.30 5.29
CA GLY A 116 0.57 -6.31 4.32
C GLY A 116 2.00 -6.28 4.91
N ILE A 117 2.16 -6.17 6.22
CA ILE A 117 3.43 -6.32 6.94
C ILE A 117 3.34 -7.58 7.79
N THR A 118 4.26 -8.51 7.63
CA THR A 118 4.19 -9.80 8.30
C THR A 118 5.50 -10.16 8.99
N ARG A 119 5.40 -10.96 10.04
CA ARG A 119 6.56 -11.59 10.67
C ARG A 119 7.00 -12.81 9.85
N GLY A 120 8.27 -12.85 9.48
CA GLY A 120 8.86 -13.91 8.65
C GLY A 120 9.44 -15.07 9.47
N THR A 121 10.29 -15.86 8.80
CA THR A 121 11.09 -16.91 9.39
C THR A 121 12.56 -16.68 9.02
N PRO A 122 13.48 -16.50 9.99
CA PRO A 122 13.27 -16.44 11.44
C PRO A 122 12.37 -15.25 11.85
N THR A 123 11.89 -15.29 13.10
CA THR A 123 10.91 -14.31 13.62
C THR A 123 11.49 -12.91 13.87
N SER A 124 12.77 -12.71 13.61
CA SER A 124 13.43 -11.40 13.57
C SER A 124 13.07 -10.61 12.29
N ARG A 125 12.63 -11.29 11.24
CA ARG A 125 12.34 -10.70 9.94
C ARG A 125 10.94 -10.11 9.88
N ILE A 126 10.86 -8.85 9.52
CA ILE A 126 9.60 -8.14 9.25
C ILE A 126 9.52 -7.88 7.75
N VAL A 127 8.59 -8.55 7.08
CA VAL A 127 8.46 -8.59 5.62
C VAL A 127 7.40 -7.60 5.15
N CYS A 128 7.74 -6.79 4.16
CA CYS A 128 6.82 -5.84 3.51
C CYS A 128 6.29 -6.45 2.20
N ALA A 129 4.98 -6.66 2.10
CA ALA A 129 4.38 -7.31 0.93
C ALA A 129 4.44 -6.46 -0.35
N ARG A 130 4.46 -5.13 -0.23
CA ARG A 130 4.54 -4.19 -1.37
C ARG A 130 5.82 -3.37 -1.31
N ALA A 131 6.27 -2.89 -2.46
CA ALA A 131 7.29 -1.86 -2.51
C ALA A 131 6.74 -0.55 -1.96
N GLY A 132 7.55 0.20 -1.20
CA GLY A 132 7.15 1.45 -0.59
C GLY A 132 8.20 2.02 0.34
N THR A 133 7.93 3.20 0.89
CA THR A 133 8.74 3.82 1.93
C THR A 133 8.06 3.63 3.28
N TYR A 134 8.73 2.93 4.17
CA TYR A 134 8.21 2.52 5.47
C TYR A 134 8.91 3.22 6.61
N ASN A 135 8.13 3.58 7.63
CA ASN A 135 8.63 4.06 8.91
C ASN A 135 8.61 2.91 9.92
N PHE A 136 9.77 2.59 10.47
CA PHE A 136 10.00 1.57 11.50
C PHE A 136 10.24 2.27 12.83
N GLN A 137 9.25 2.30 13.71
CA GLN A 137 9.34 2.85 15.05
C GLN A 137 9.49 1.72 16.05
N PHE A 138 10.42 1.82 16.96
CA PHE A 138 10.63 0.77 17.96
C PHE A 138 10.93 1.31 19.34
N SER A 139 10.70 0.45 20.34
CA SER A 139 11.20 0.61 21.70
C SER A 139 11.76 -0.72 22.19
N ILE A 140 12.96 -0.71 22.76
CA ILE A 140 13.67 -1.88 23.29
C ILE A 140 13.99 -1.59 24.75
N GLN A 141 13.65 -2.53 25.65
CA GLN A 141 13.91 -2.44 27.08
C GLN A 141 15.26 -3.09 27.39
N PHE A 142 16.33 -2.31 27.56
CA PHE A 142 17.63 -2.84 27.98
C PHE A 142 17.75 -2.85 29.49
N LEU A 143 18.32 -3.94 30.03
CA LEU A 143 18.73 -4.06 31.42
C LEU A 143 20.18 -4.51 31.50
N LYS A 144 20.88 -4.07 32.54
CA LYS A 144 22.22 -4.53 32.91
C LYS A 144 22.21 -5.09 34.32
N SER A 145 22.68 -6.32 34.49
CA SER A 145 22.70 -7.01 35.79
C SER A 145 24.02 -6.84 36.58
N ALA A 146 25.11 -6.35 35.96
CA ALA A 146 26.43 -6.15 36.60
C ALA A 146 26.75 -4.70 36.88
N ALA A 147 27.64 -4.45 37.83
CA ALA A 147 27.99 -3.11 38.33
C ALA A 147 28.87 -2.28 37.36
N SER A 148 29.59 -2.92 36.44
CA SER A 148 30.42 -2.23 35.44
C SER A 148 29.58 -1.42 34.46
N SER A 149 30.19 -0.44 33.78
CA SER A 149 29.54 0.19 32.61
C SER A 149 29.68 -0.66 31.38
N ALA A 150 28.66 -0.68 30.52
CA ALA A 150 28.64 -1.39 29.26
C ALA A 150 28.01 -0.57 28.16
N HIS A 151 28.33 -0.93 26.92
CA HIS A 151 27.72 -0.38 25.74
C HIS A 151 26.83 -1.41 25.06
N VAL A 152 25.68 -0.94 24.59
CA VAL A 152 24.83 -1.67 23.64
C VAL A 152 24.70 -0.85 22.36
N TRP A 153 24.67 -1.52 21.24
CA TRP A 153 24.45 -0.93 19.92
C TRP A 153 23.22 -1.51 19.31
N VAL A 154 22.45 -0.67 18.61
CA VAL A 154 21.27 -1.08 17.86
C VAL A 154 21.37 -0.48 16.47
N TRP A 155 21.07 -1.28 15.44
CA TRP A 155 21.07 -0.84 14.06
C TRP A 155 20.05 -1.60 13.21
N ALA A 156 19.84 -1.14 11.99
CA ALA A 156 18.98 -1.76 11.00
C ALA A 156 19.72 -2.73 10.09
N ARG A 157 19.03 -3.76 9.66
CA ARG A 157 19.44 -4.67 8.60
C ARG A 157 18.32 -4.85 7.60
N ILE A 158 18.62 -4.83 6.31
CA ILE A 158 17.66 -5.08 5.23
C ILE A 158 18.20 -6.24 4.39
N ASN A 159 17.39 -7.25 4.18
CA ASN A 159 17.73 -8.46 3.42
C ASN A 159 19.05 -9.11 3.86
N GLY A 160 19.32 -9.10 5.16
CA GLY A 160 20.52 -9.68 5.75
C GLY A 160 21.78 -8.79 5.70
N SER A 161 21.70 -7.60 5.11
CA SER A 161 22.81 -6.64 5.01
C SER A 161 22.63 -5.49 6.00
N ASP A 162 23.66 -5.17 6.77
CA ASP A 162 23.63 -4.06 7.72
C ASP A 162 23.53 -2.71 6.98
N VAL A 163 22.61 -1.86 7.42
CA VAL A 163 22.42 -0.54 6.83
C VAL A 163 23.46 0.44 7.37
N ALA A 164 24.26 1.02 6.50
CA ALA A 164 25.27 2.00 6.91
C ALA A 164 24.63 3.22 7.58
N ASN A 165 25.29 3.73 8.62
CA ASN A 165 24.88 4.90 9.41
C ASN A 165 23.53 4.75 10.14
N SER A 166 23.05 3.53 10.37
CA SER A 166 21.84 3.25 11.15
C SER A 166 22.13 2.92 12.63
N ALA A 167 23.39 2.69 13.00
CA ALA A 167 23.75 2.28 14.34
C ALA A 167 23.73 3.43 15.35
N THR A 168 23.21 3.14 16.55
CA THR A 168 23.25 4.02 17.70
C THR A 168 23.87 3.28 18.88
N GLN A 169 24.73 3.97 19.64
CA GLN A 169 25.35 3.46 20.87
C GLN A 169 24.64 4.02 22.11
N LEU A 170 24.40 3.15 23.06
CA LEU A 170 23.83 3.47 24.37
C LEU A 170 24.78 2.96 25.44
N THR A 171 24.80 3.62 26.60
CA THR A 171 25.63 3.23 27.73
C THR A 171 24.75 2.92 28.94
N LEU A 172 24.89 1.71 29.48
CA LEU A 172 24.28 1.31 30.76
C LEU A 172 25.37 1.28 31.85
N SER A 173 25.14 1.95 32.95
CA SER A 173 26.13 2.07 34.04
C SER A 173 25.53 1.63 35.35
N GLY A 174 26.12 0.60 35.95
CA GLY A 174 25.72 0.05 37.25
C GLY A 174 24.77 -1.15 37.13
N SER A 175 24.73 -1.92 38.22
CA SER A 175 23.79 -3.06 38.35
C SER A 175 22.34 -2.57 38.46
N GLY A 176 21.46 -3.18 37.73
CA GLY A 176 20.05 -2.76 37.62
C GLY A 176 19.83 -1.54 36.74
N ALA A 177 20.85 -1.05 36.01
CA ALA A 177 20.68 0.03 35.06
C ALA A 177 19.74 -0.42 33.93
N ALA A 178 18.63 0.31 33.76
CA ALA A 178 17.64 0.09 32.72
C ALA A 178 17.59 1.30 31.80
N LEU A 179 17.39 1.04 30.50
CA LEU A 179 17.31 2.08 29.48
C LEU A 179 16.41 1.65 28.36
N VAL A 180 15.57 2.55 27.88
CA VAL A 180 14.73 2.33 26.69
C VAL A 180 15.43 2.93 25.48
N ALA A 181 15.75 2.10 24.50
CA ALA A 181 16.17 2.53 23.19
C ALA A 181 14.92 2.72 22.31
N ALA A 182 14.64 3.94 21.91
CA ALA A 182 13.45 4.24 21.12
C ALA A 182 13.72 5.36 20.12
N TRP A 183 13.59 5.05 18.83
CA TRP A 183 13.60 6.01 17.72
C TRP A 183 12.92 5.41 16.50
N ASN A 184 12.95 6.12 15.41
CA ASN A 184 12.40 5.65 14.15
C ASN A 184 13.45 5.69 13.04
N LEU A 185 13.27 4.80 12.08
CA LEU A 185 14.08 4.66 10.88
C LEU A 185 13.13 4.63 9.67
N VAL A 186 13.50 5.30 8.58
CA VAL A 186 12.70 5.34 7.36
C VAL A 186 13.52 4.77 6.21
N TYR A 187 12.97 3.73 5.54
CA TYR A 187 13.63 3.08 4.42
C TYR A 187 12.65 2.78 3.28
N THR A 188 13.16 2.84 2.06
CA THR A 188 12.45 2.34 0.87
C THR A 188 12.81 0.87 0.66
N LEU A 189 11.80 0.01 0.60
CA LEU A 189 11.92 -1.43 0.41
C LEU A 189 11.21 -1.84 -0.88
N ALA A 190 11.73 -2.86 -1.55
CA ALA A 190 11.03 -3.56 -2.62
C ALA A 190 9.97 -4.51 -2.04
N ALA A 191 9.08 -5.00 -2.90
CA ALA A 191 8.09 -6.00 -2.49
C ALA A 191 8.80 -7.28 -2.01
N ASN A 192 8.37 -7.79 -0.85
CA ASN A 192 8.93 -8.95 -0.15
C ASN A 192 10.33 -8.76 0.45
N ASP A 193 10.86 -7.55 0.44
CA ASP A 193 12.03 -7.24 1.26
C ASP A 193 11.69 -7.39 2.74
N TYR A 194 12.70 -7.69 3.56
CA TYR A 194 12.55 -7.75 5.00
C TYR A 194 13.52 -6.83 5.74
N PHE A 195 13.01 -6.30 6.83
CA PHE A 195 13.73 -5.48 7.81
C PHE A 195 14.01 -6.31 9.07
N GLU A 196 15.15 -6.09 9.70
CA GLU A 196 15.51 -6.62 11.02
C GLU A 196 16.11 -5.51 11.89
N LEU A 197 15.75 -5.47 13.16
CA LEU A 197 16.53 -4.79 14.19
C LEU A 197 17.63 -5.74 14.68
N VAL A 198 18.83 -5.21 14.82
CA VAL A 198 19.98 -5.97 15.30
C VAL A 198 20.60 -5.24 16.47
N TRP A 199 21.07 -5.98 17.47
CA TRP A 199 21.78 -5.43 18.59
C TRP A 199 23.08 -6.16 18.87
N SER A 200 23.96 -5.51 19.63
CA SER A 200 25.22 -6.07 20.12
C SER A 200 25.57 -5.42 21.46
N THR A 201 26.43 -6.06 22.21
CA THR A 201 26.96 -5.51 23.48
C THR A 201 28.43 -5.89 23.68
N ASN A 202 29.14 -5.10 24.48
CA ASN A 202 30.48 -5.44 24.97
C ASN A 202 30.48 -6.11 26.36
N ASP A 203 29.29 -6.42 26.91
CA ASP A 203 29.12 -7.11 28.19
C ASP A 203 27.89 -8.02 28.17
N THR A 204 28.08 -9.32 28.32
CA THR A 204 27.00 -10.33 28.31
C THR A 204 26.00 -10.22 29.47
N ASN A 205 26.28 -9.35 30.46
CA ASN A 205 25.30 -8.99 31.49
C ASN A 205 24.29 -7.92 31.04
N CYS A 206 24.32 -7.52 29.77
CA CYS A 206 23.26 -6.74 29.12
C CYS A 206 22.27 -7.68 28.45
N SER A 207 20.99 -7.39 28.64
CA SER A 207 19.88 -8.13 28.06
C SER A 207 18.80 -7.18 27.54
N ILE A 208 17.93 -7.68 26.68
CA ILE A 208 16.65 -7.07 26.35
C ILE A 208 15.62 -7.79 27.20
N GLU A 209 14.88 -7.09 28.06
CA GLU A 209 14.05 -7.74 29.09
C GLU A 209 12.59 -7.32 29.04
N THR A 210 11.73 -8.29 29.36
CA THR A 210 10.31 -8.08 29.65
C THR A 210 10.13 -7.80 31.13
N VAL A 211 9.08 -7.06 31.50
CA VAL A 211 8.72 -6.83 32.90
C VAL A 211 7.30 -7.35 33.15
N ALA A 212 7.15 -8.21 34.15
CA ALA A 212 5.86 -8.74 34.52
C ALA A 212 4.89 -7.65 35.00
N ALA A 213 3.60 -7.86 34.76
CA ALA A 213 2.55 -6.95 35.23
C ALA A 213 2.57 -6.82 36.76
N ARG A 214 2.40 -5.58 37.26
CA ARG A 214 2.17 -5.27 38.68
C ARG A 214 1.14 -4.14 38.78
N ALA A 215 0.08 -4.34 39.52
CA ALA A 215 -0.98 -3.34 39.63
C ALA A 215 -0.45 -1.97 40.08
N PRO A 216 -0.82 -0.86 39.43
CA PRO A 216 -1.73 -0.74 38.30
C PRO A 216 -1.05 -0.87 36.90
N VAL A 217 0.23 -1.26 36.85
CA VAL A 217 1.05 -1.30 35.63
C VAL A 217 0.87 -2.62 34.91
N PRO A 218 0.52 -2.61 33.60
CA PRO A 218 0.49 -3.83 32.78
C PRO A 218 1.88 -4.39 32.53
N ALA A 219 1.98 -5.58 31.96
CA ALA A 219 3.25 -6.16 31.54
C ALA A 219 3.91 -5.30 30.45
N ILE A 220 5.24 -5.23 30.46
CA ILE A 220 6.04 -4.49 29.50
C ILE A 220 6.75 -5.49 28.59
N PRO A 221 6.50 -5.49 27.28
CA PRO A 221 7.25 -6.29 26.33
C PRO A 221 8.73 -5.91 26.29
N SER A 222 9.59 -6.86 25.98
CA SER A 222 11.04 -6.62 25.84
C SER A 222 11.36 -5.71 24.65
N VAL A 223 10.59 -5.83 23.59
CA VAL A 223 10.66 -4.98 22.38
C VAL A 223 9.27 -4.79 21.80
N ILE A 224 9.03 -3.62 21.25
CA ILE A 224 7.87 -3.30 20.39
C ILE A 224 8.40 -2.70 19.10
N LEU A 225 7.88 -3.14 17.97
CA LEU A 225 8.13 -2.55 16.66
C LEU A 225 6.81 -2.23 15.98
N THR A 226 6.65 -0.99 15.57
CA THR A 226 5.54 -0.51 14.74
C THR A 226 6.07 -0.15 13.36
N VAL A 227 5.42 -0.64 12.33
CA VAL A 227 5.74 -0.35 10.94
C VAL A 227 4.55 0.29 10.28
N THR A 228 4.77 1.38 9.58
CA THR A 228 3.73 2.09 8.81
C THR A 228 4.24 2.46 7.44
N ASP A 229 3.38 2.31 6.44
CA ASP A 229 3.58 2.82 5.09
C ASP A 229 3.44 4.34 5.11
N ASN A 230 4.48 5.04 4.66
CA ASN A 230 4.58 6.50 4.76
C ASN A 230 4.11 7.24 3.50
N ILE A 231 3.93 6.54 2.37
CA ILE A 231 3.58 7.18 1.10
C ILE A 231 2.43 6.44 0.44
#